data_37510f394018a7373dc2b8f35fa8af59
#
_entry.id   37510f394018a7373dc2b8f35fa8af59
#
_cell.length_a   1.000
_cell.length_b   1.000
_cell.length_c   1.000
_cell.angle_alpha   90.00
_cell.angle_beta   90.00
_cell.angle_gamma   90.00
#
_symmetry.space_group_name_H-M   'P 1'
#
loop_
_entity.id
_entity.type
_entity.pdbx_description
1 polymer ?
#
loop_
_entity_poly.entity_id
_entity_poly.type
_entity_poly.pdbx_seq_one_letter_code
_entity_poly.pdbx_strand_id
1 'polypeptide(L)'
;MFMVASQPGELASNHPEIEKIHRDIAEVVHRVERICQKNRATPADLPNPSYRAVQWLQFLGQKKWLLTHLHALREFQLLSGELIRSKNLMASKLEIRITHSSFLYKVQQERREINFEINEGFISAPLEMKQMLVQAALNKKNRQFSKKIRTFTQSPEYLQVTNALNSSNTSNHRSFLGKHYDLKNLFNELNQEYFAGKLEQPRLMWSARSSKRRLGTFDPQSNTITINRRFDREDAPVLLVKYILYHEMLHQHLGIKEVNGRRYAHTGAFKKAENRFKDQKMAEELVKSIYR
;
A
#
# COMPACT_ATOMS: atom_id res chain seq x y z
N MET A 1 -3.48 11.23 18.81
CA MET A 1 -4.15 12.54 18.55
C MET A 1 -3.14 13.62 18.87
N PHE A 2 -2.42 14.13 17.88
CA PHE A 2 -1.43 15.19 18.11
C PHE A 2 -2.05 16.52 17.67
N MET A 3 -2.48 17.30 18.62
CA MET A 3 -2.75 18.74 18.40
C MET A 3 -1.42 19.47 18.48
N VAL A 4 -0.84 19.86 17.36
CA VAL A 4 0.22 20.85 17.35
C VAL A 4 -0.46 22.21 17.24
N ALA A 5 -0.39 22.96 18.33
CA ALA A 5 -0.96 24.29 18.41
C ALA A 5 -0.24 25.27 17.46
N SER A 6 -1.02 26.15 16.93
CA SER A 6 -0.77 27.12 15.89
C SER A 6 0.26 28.17 16.26
N GLN A 7 1.35 28.27 15.50
CA GLN A 7 1.99 29.56 15.18
C GLN A 7 2.66 29.47 13.79
N PRO A 8 2.71 30.55 12.99
CA PRO A 8 3.29 30.58 11.67
C PRO A 8 4.83 30.75 11.78
N GLY A 9 5.51 29.65 12.13
CA GLY A 9 6.94 29.54 12.10
C GLY A 9 7.31 28.27 11.31
N GLU A 10 8.37 28.31 10.53
CA GLU A 10 8.99 27.12 9.98
C GLU A 10 9.18 26.10 11.10
N LEU A 11 8.76 24.86 10.88
CA LEU A 11 9.06 23.75 11.78
C LEU A 11 10.58 23.55 11.74
N ALA A 12 11.28 24.26 12.65
CA ALA A 12 12.71 24.12 12.78
C ALA A 12 13.02 22.65 13.04
N SER A 13 13.95 22.09 12.28
CA SER A 13 14.31 20.67 12.34
C SER A 13 14.73 20.21 13.75
N ASN A 14 15.02 21.12 14.66
CA ASN A 14 15.45 20.87 16.03
C ASN A 14 14.39 21.26 17.09
N HIS A 15 13.11 21.38 16.68
CA HIS A 15 12.05 21.67 17.64
C HIS A 15 11.90 20.49 18.63
N PRO A 16 11.81 20.73 19.97
CA PRO A 16 11.75 19.67 20.98
C PRO A 16 10.64 18.67 20.78
N GLU A 17 9.48 19.08 20.25
CA GLU A 17 8.35 18.19 19.94
C GLU A 17 8.68 17.25 18.77
N ILE A 18 9.40 17.72 17.74
CA ILE A 18 9.82 16.90 16.62
C ILE A 18 10.81 15.83 17.08
N GLU A 19 11.76 16.22 17.91
CA GLU A 19 12.72 15.29 18.51
C GLU A 19 12.03 14.26 19.41
N LYS A 20 10.99 14.67 20.13
CA LYS A 20 10.16 13.73 20.92
C LYS A 20 9.45 12.75 20.03
N ILE A 21 8.73 13.21 18.98
CA ILE A 21 8.04 12.34 18.02
C ILE A 21 9.02 11.37 17.38
N HIS A 22 10.19 11.83 16.98
CA HIS A 22 11.21 10.99 16.36
C HIS A 22 11.69 9.89 17.31
N ARG A 23 11.93 10.19 18.59
CA ARG A 23 12.26 9.20 19.62
C ARG A 23 11.14 8.21 19.86
N ASP A 24 9.91 8.69 19.99
CA ASP A 24 8.73 7.84 20.21
C ASP A 24 8.55 6.84 19.04
N ILE A 25 8.76 7.29 17.81
CA ILE A 25 8.74 6.42 16.63
C ILE A 25 9.82 5.34 16.71
N ALA A 26 11.06 5.73 17.02
CA ALA A 26 12.19 4.81 17.15
C ALA A 26 11.94 3.76 18.24
N GLU A 27 11.38 4.17 19.38
CA GLU A 27 11.03 3.26 20.47
C GLU A 27 9.97 2.24 20.05
N VAL A 28 8.92 2.68 19.36
CA VAL A 28 7.87 1.77 18.85
C VAL A 28 8.44 0.77 17.86
N VAL A 29 9.23 1.21 16.90
CA VAL A 29 9.89 0.33 15.92
C VAL A 29 10.75 -0.72 16.62
N HIS A 30 11.62 -0.29 17.53
CA HIS A 30 12.49 -1.18 18.30
C HIS A 30 11.71 -2.18 19.16
N ARG A 31 10.59 -1.75 19.75
CA ARG A 31 9.70 -2.65 20.52
C ARG A 31 9.08 -3.73 19.63
N VAL A 32 8.63 -3.36 18.43
CA VAL A 32 8.08 -4.34 17.45
C VAL A 32 9.16 -5.34 17.03
N GLU A 33 10.36 -4.86 16.71
CA GLU A 33 11.49 -5.72 16.32
C GLU A 33 11.85 -6.71 17.41
N ARG A 34 11.90 -6.28 18.68
CA ARG A 34 12.12 -7.18 19.83
C ARG A 34 11.04 -8.23 19.98
N ILE A 35 9.77 -7.87 19.77
CA ILE A 35 8.65 -8.84 19.81
C ILE A 35 8.80 -9.86 18.70
N CYS A 36 9.12 -9.42 17.48
CA CYS A 36 9.37 -10.31 16.35
C CYS A 36 10.52 -11.28 16.66
N GLN A 37 11.67 -10.76 17.14
CA GLN A 37 12.84 -11.59 17.48
C GLN A 37 12.53 -12.65 18.53
N LYS A 38 11.80 -12.29 19.59
CA LYS A 38 11.36 -13.26 20.63
C LYS A 38 10.52 -14.40 20.03
N ASN A 39 9.81 -14.15 18.94
CA ASN A 39 9.00 -15.13 18.22
C ASN A 39 9.72 -15.75 17.02
N ARG A 40 11.04 -15.59 16.90
CA ARG A 40 11.86 -16.06 15.77
C ARG A 40 11.33 -15.57 14.42
N ALA A 41 10.82 -14.35 14.40
CA ALA A 41 10.25 -13.68 13.25
C ALA A 41 10.94 -12.32 13.01
N THR A 42 10.63 -11.68 11.88
CA THR A 42 11.02 -10.33 11.54
C THR A 42 9.77 -9.47 11.32
N PRO A 43 9.85 -8.15 11.30
CA PRO A 43 8.73 -7.29 10.92
C PRO A 43 8.10 -7.67 9.57
N ALA A 44 8.90 -8.20 8.64
CA ALA A 44 8.42 -8.65 7.34
C ALA A 44 7.53 -9.91 7.39
N ASP A 45 7.52 -10.64 8.49
CA ASP A 45 6.65 -11.81 8.69
C ASP A 45 5.26 -11.42 9.23
N LEU A 46 5.06 -10.15 9.59
CA LEU A 46 3.79 -9.63 10.08
C LEU A 46 2.70 -9.65 9.00
N PRO A 47 1.41 -9.78 9.36
CA PRO A 47 0.29 -9.59 8.45
C PRO A 47 0.33 -8.20 7.79
N ASN A 48 -0.15 -8.10 6.54
CA ASN A 48 -0.04 -6.87 5.73
C ASN A 48 -0.39 -5.56 6.45
N PRO A 49 -1.48 -5.43 7.22
CA PRO A 49 -1.77 -4.17 7.90
C PRO A 49 -0.68 -3.77 8.90
N SER A 50 -0.21 -4.73 9.71
CA SER A 50 0.85 -4.49 10.70
C SER A 50 2.20 -4.24 10.04
N TYR A 51 2.52 -4.99 8.99
CA TYR A 51 3.71 -4.79 8.18
C TYR A 51 3.78 -3.38 7.60
N ARG A 52 2.70 -2.91 6.95
CA ARG A 52 2.64 -1.54 6.42
C ARG A 52 2.78 -0.47 7.50
N ALA A 53 2.19 -0.71 8.67
CA ALA A 53 2.36 0.22 9.79
C ALA A 53 3.82 0.31 10.25
N VAL A 54 4.53 -0.82 10.32
CA VAL A 54 5.96 -0.84 10.67
C VAL A 54 6.80 -0.18 9.58
N GLN A 55 6.55 -0.48 8.30
CA GLN A 55 7.23 0.19 7.18
C GLN A 55 7.07 1.71 7.26
N TRP A 56 5.85 2.15 7.52
CA TRP A 56 5.57 3.57 7.65
C TRP A 56 6.29 4.22 8.83
N LEU A 57 6.33 3.55 9.98
CA LEU A 57 7.09 4.03 11.14
C LEU A 57 8.60 4.06 10.87
N GLN A 58 9.15 3.03 10.21
CA GLN A 58 10.56 3.01 9.80
C GLN A 58 10.89 4.13 8.81
N PHE A 59 9.99 4.42 7.87
CA PHE A 59 10.10 5.54 6.96
C PHE A 59 10.09 6.88 7.71
N LEU A 60 9.14 7.10 8.62
CA LEU A 60 9.06 8.31 9.45
C LEU A 60 10.18 8.39 10.50
N GLY A 61 10.83 7.28 10.83
CA GLY A 61 12.05 7.24 11.64
C GLY A 61 13.24 7.94 10.97
N GLN A 62 13.17 8.20 9.66
CA GLN A 62 14.14 9.04 8.97
C GLN A 62 13.72 10.51 9.08
N LYS A 63 14.49 11.34 9.77
CA LYS A 63 14.16 12.75 10.09
C LYS A 63 13.68 13.54 8.87
N LYS A 64 14.30 13.33 7.70
CA LYS A 64 13.87 13.96 6.44
C LYS A 64 12.39 13.70 6.14
N TRP A 65 11.97 12.43 6.22
CA TRP A 65 10.62 12.05 5.86
C TRP A 65 9.61 12.46 6.93
N LEU A 66 10.00 12.43 8.21
CA LEU A 66 9.18 12.95 9.30
C LEU A 66 8.88 14.44 9.10
N LEU A 67 9.88 15.25 8.80
CA LEU A 67 9.71 16.67 8.54
C LEU A 67 8.83 16.92 7.31
N THR A 68 9.06 16.19 6.21
CA THR A 68 8.23 16.30 5.00
C THR A 68 6.77 15.93 5.28
N HIS A 69 6.55 14.89 6.08
CA HIS A 69 5.20 14.46 6.51
C HIS A 69 4.50 15.53 7.34
N LEU A 70 5.18 16.07 8.37
CA LEU A 70 4.61 17.08 9.25
C LEU A 70 4.30 18.39 8.49
N HIS A 71 5.20 18.78 7.58
CA HIS A 71 4.98 19.94 6.71
C HIS A 71 3.75 19.73 5.80
N ALA A 72 3.66 18.60 5.14
CA ALA A 72 2.51 18.27 4.29
C ALA A 72 1.19 18.22 5.08
N LEU A 73 1.21 17.65 6.29
CA LEU A 73 0.03 17.62 7.16
C LEU A 73 -0.45 19.02 7.50
N ARG A 74 0.47 19.92 7.84
CA ARG A 74 0.16 21.33 8.10
C ARG A 74 -0.43 22.03 6.87
N GLU A 75 0.16 21.85 5.69
CA GLU A 75 -0.37 22.42 4.45
C GLU A 75 -1.79 21.92 4.17
N PHE A 76 -2.05 20.63 4.31
CA PHE A 76 -3.40 20.08 4.15
C PHE A 76 -4.40 20.67 5.17
N GLN A 77 -3.98 20.89 6.42
CA GLN A 77 -4.81 21.52 7.45
C GLN A 77 -5.16 22.95 7.09
N LEU A 78 -4.19 23.75 6.64
CA LEU A 78 -4.41 25.14 6.23
C LEU A 78 -5.35 25.21 5.02
N LEU A 79 -5.09 24.45 3.96
CA LEU A 79 -5.92 24.38 2.76
C LEU A 79 -7.36 23.98 3.07
N SER A 80 -7.52 23.05 3.99
CA SER A 80 -8.85 22.58 4.39
C SER A 80 -9.60 23.63 5.21
N GLY A 81 -8.91 24.31 6.09
CA GLY A 81 -9.49 25.40 6.88
C GLY A 81 -9.93 26.58 6.00
N GLU A 82 -9.15 26.93 4.98
CA GLU A 82 -9.52 27.96 4.00
C GLU A 82 -10.75 27.54 3.18
N LEU A 83 -10.80 26.30 2.71
CA LEU A 83 -11.92 25.83 1.91
C LEU A 83 -13.22 25.71 2.71
N ILE A 84 -13.15 25.31 3.99
CA ILE A 84 -14.30 25.26 4.88
C ILE A 84 -14.86 26.67 5.10
N ARG A 85 -13.99 27.65 5.35
CA ARG A 85 -14.37 29.05 5.51
C ARG A 85 -15.00 29.63 4.25
N SER A 86 -14.38 29.42 3.09
CA SER A 86 -14.84 29.97 1.80
C SER A 86 -16.20 29.43 1.37
N LYS A 87 -16.51 28.18 1.72
CA LYS A 87 -17.78 27.53 1.39
C LYS A 87 -18.87 27.67 2.46
N ASN A 88 -18.60 28.44 3.52
CA ASN A 88 -19.51 28.62 4.67
C ASN A 88 -20.06 27.26 5.18
N LEU A 89 -19.23 26.23 5.16
CA LEU A 89 -19.57 24.90 5.66
C LEU A 89 -19.58 24.94 7.19
N MET A 90 -20.67 25.48 7.75
CA MET A 90 -20.84 25.55 9.18
C MET A 90 -20.71 24.19 9.82
N ALA A 91 -19.69 24.05 10.67
CA ALA A 91 -19.51 22.96 11.61
C ALA A 91 -19.22 21.57 11.02
N SER A 92 -18.58 21.46 9.86
CA SER A 92 -17.96 20.18 9.46
C SER A 92 -16.56 20.11 10.05
N LYS A 93 -16.36 19.27 11.05
CA LYS A 93 -15.02 18.94 11.52
C LYS A 93 -14.34 18.13 10.41
N LEU A 94 -13.28 18.67 9.82
CA LEU A 94 -12.47 17.95 8.86
C LEU A 94 -11.23 17.41 9.55
N GLU A 95 -11.15 16.10 9.66
CA GLU A 95 -9.97 15.40 10.14
C GLU A 95 -9.15 14.91 8.96
N ILE A 96 -7.88 15.29 8.90
CA ILE A 96 -6.96 14.88 7.85
C ILE A 96 -5.96 13.93 8.44
N ARG A 97 -5.78 12.80 7.77
CA ARG A 97 -4.77 11.80 8.08
C ARG A 97 -3.96 11.46 6.84
N ILE A 98 -2.65 11.50 6.95
CA ILE A 98 -1.75 10.99 5.93
C ILE A 98 -1.26 9.63 6.41
N THR A 99 -1.42 8.60 5.60
CA THR A 99 -1.13 7.21 6.00
C THR A 99 -0.54 6.40 4.86
N HIS A 100 0.21 5.36 5.20
CA HIS A 100 0.63 4.36 4.22
C HIS A 100 -0.53 3.40 3.89
N SER A 101 -1.40 3.81 2.98
CA SER A 101 -2.64 3.10 2.63
C SER A 101 -2.61 2.52 1.22
N SER A 102 -3.49 1.56 0.94
CA SER A 102 -3.65 0.95 -0.40
C SER A 102 -4.52 1.75 -1.37
N PHE A 103 -5.02 2.90 -0.94
CA PHE A 103 -5.81 3.82 -1.77
C PHE A 103 -5.10 5.17 -1.87
N LEU A 104 -5.35 5.93 -2.93
CA LEU A 104 -4.73 7.25 -3.10
C LEU A 104 -5.29 8.25 -2.09
N TYR A 105 -6.58 8.23 -1.90
CA TYR A 105 -7.27 8.94 -0.83
C TYR A 105 -8.63 8.28 -0.55
N LYS A 106 -9.15 8.51 0.64
CA LYS A 106 -10.47 8.05 1.08
C LYS A 106 -11.18 9.15 1.83
N VAL A 107 -12.45 9.39 1.52
CA VAL A 107 -13.29 10.36 2.21
C VAL A 107 -14.44 9.61 2.86
N GLN A 108 -14.59 9.79 4.15
CA GLN A 108 -15.75 9.33 4.91
C GLN A 108 -16.44 10.55 5.50
N GLN A 109 -17.72 10.68 5.24
CA GLN A 109 -18.54 11.76 5.77
C GLN A 109 -19.64 11.16 6.64
N GLU A 110 -19.62 11.51 7.92
CA GLU A 110 -20.62 11.10 8.90
C GLU A 110 -21.19 12.36 9.54
N ARG A 111 -22.51 12.61 9.33
CA ARG A 111 -23.21 13.80 9.84
C ARG A 111 -22.47 15.12 9.55
N ARG A 112 -21.72 15.65 10.53
CA ARG A 112 -20.98 16.92 10.48
C ARG A 112 -19.45 16.71 10.48
N GLU A 113 -18.97 15.48 10.40
CA GLU A 113 -17.55 15.15 10.40
C GLU A 113 -17.12 14.59 9.04
N ILE A 114 -16.00 15.06 8.54
CA ILE A 114 -15.36 14.56 7.31
C ILE A 114 -14.00 14.01 7.70
N ASN A 115 -13.80 12.72 7.51
CA ASN A 115 -12.51 12.07 7.66
C ASN A 115 -11.86 11.92 6.28
N PHE A 116 -10.75 12.57 6.07
CA PHE A 116 -10.01 12.57 4.83
C PHE A 116 -8.65 11.89 5.03
N GLU A 117 -8.55 10.65 4.57
CA GLU A 117 -7.30 9.89 4.56
C GLU A 117 -6.60 10.05 3.21
N ILE A 118 -5.33 10.41 3.24
CA ILE A 118 -4.48 10.66 2.06
C ILE A 118 -3.30 9.68 2.11
N ASN A 119 -2.95 9.13 0.95
CA ASN A 119 -1.77 8.27 0.83
C ASN A 119 -0.47 9.05 1.06
N GLU A 120 0.48 8.45 1.79
CA GLU A 120 1.78 9.03 2.11
C GLU A 120 2.56 9.50 0.86
N GLY A 121 2.37 8.88 -0.29
CA GLY A 121 3.00 9.30 -1.55
C GLY A 121 2.74 10.77 -1.93
N PHE A 122 1.72 11.41 -1.36
CA PHE A 122 1.41 12.82 -1.63
C PHE A 122 2.10 13.82 -0.71
N ILE A 123 2.95 13.41 0.23
CA ILE A 123 3.64 14.35 1.14
C ILE A 123 4.56 15.33 0.39
N SER A 124 5.17 14.87 -0.71
CA SER A 124 6.02 15.69 -1.58
C SER A 124 5.27 16.34 -2.75
N ALA A 125 3.94 16.27 -2.75
CA ALA A 125 3.13 16.86 -3.80
C ALA A 125 3.22 18.40 -3.77
N PRO A 126 3.22 19.07 -4.94
CA PRO A 126 3.14 20.52 -5.01
C PRO A 126 1.81 21.02 -4.43
N LEU A 127 1.80 22.29 -3.98
CA LEU A 127 0.66 22.90 -3.31
C LEU A 127 -0.65 22.79 -4.13
N GLU A 128 -0.55 22.98 -5.45
CA GLU A 128 -1.71 22.84 -6.35
C GLU A 128 -2.32 21.45 -6.32
N MET A 129 -1.49 20.41 -6.23
CA MET A 129 -1.97 19.02 -6.12
C MET A 129 -2.63 18.77 -4.76
N LYS A 130 -2.08 19.32 -3.68
CA LYS A 130 -2.68 19.26 -2.34
C LYS A 130 -4.03 19.98 -2.29
N GLN A 131 -4.12 21.17 -2.88
CA GLN A 131 -5.39 21.89 -3.04
C GLN A 131 -6.44 21.07 -3.80
N MET A 132 -6.01 20.43 -4.88
CA MET A 132 -6.88 19.58 -5.70
C MET A 132 -7.40 18.37 -4.93
N LEU A 133 -6.55 17.73 -4.10
CA LEU A 133 -6.94 16.63 -3.22
C LEU A 133 -7.99 17.07 -2.19
N VAL A 134 -7.79 18.21 -1.54
CA VAL A 134 -8.75 18.76 -0.59
C VAL A 134 -10.09 19.13 -1.27
N GLN A 135 -10.03 19.73 -2.47
CA GLN A 135 -11.23 20.01 -3.26
C GLN A 135 -11.96 18.73 -3.67
N ALA A 136 -11.24 17.67 -4.05
CA ALA A 136 -11.84 16.39 -4.40
C ALA A 136 -12.51 15.71 -3.21
N ALA A 137 -12.02 15.93 -1.99
CA ALA A 137 -12.63 15.43 -0.77
C ALA A 137 -14.02 16.04 -0.51
N LEU A 138 -14.17 17.32 -0.82
CA LEU A 138 -15.41 18.08 -0.57
C LEU A 138 -16.36 18.08 -1.78
N ASN A 139 -15.86 17.82 -3.00
CA ASN A 139 -16.63 17.81 -4.25
C ASN A 139 -16.56 16.41 -4.90
N LYS A 140 -17.44 15.53 -4.51
CA LYS A 140 -17.46 14.08 -4.88
C LYS A 140 -17.48 13.72 -6.39
N LYS A 141 -17.49 14.67 -7.34
CA LYS A 141 -17.75 14.34 -8.77
C LYS A 141 -16.82 14.99 -9.81
N ASN A 142 -15.64 15.47 -9.47
CA ASN A 142 -14.79 16.07 -10.48
C ASN A 142 -13.86 15.03 -11.14
N ARG A 143 -14.25 14.54 -12.34
CA ARG A 143 -13.48 13.56 -13.13
C ARG A 143 -12.08 14.07 -13.52
N GLN A 144 -11.94 15.38 -13.77
CA GLN A 144 -10.65 15.97 -14.14
C GLN A 144 -9.65 15.87 -12.98
N PHE A 145 -10.09 16.09 -11.74
CA PHE A 145 -9.24 15.94 -10.56
C PHE A 145 -8.74 14.50 -10.41
N SER A 146 -9.62 13.53 -10.60
CA SER A 146 -9.24 12.12 -10.53
C SER A 146 -8.17 11.74 -11.55
N LYS A 147 -8.24 12.29 -12.77
CA LYS A 147 -7.22 12.05 -13.80
C LYS A 147 -5.88 12.67 -13.42
N LYS A 148 -5.87 13.96 -12.99
CA LYS A 148 -4.64 14.66 -12.59
C LYS A 148 -3.98 14.02 -11.38
N ILE A 149 -4.77 13.65 -10.35
CA ILE A 149 -4.28 12.95 -9.16
C ILE A 149 -3.57 11.63 -9.55
N ARG A 150 -4.12 10.89 -10.51
CA ARG A 150 -3.49 9.65 -10.99
C ARG A 150 -2.24 9.90 -11.81
N THR A 151 -2.26 10.89 -12.71
CA THR A 151 -1.05 11.24 -13.46
C THR A 151 0.07 11.57 -12.50
N PHE A 152 -0.22 12.26 -11.38
CA PHE A 152 0.77 12.58 -10.36
C PHE A 152 1.38 11.32 -9.69
N THR A 153 0.66 10.20 -9.60
CA THR A 153 1.25 8.97 -9.03
C THR A 153 2.38 8.37 -9.87
N GLN A 154 2.58 8.88 -11.08
CA GLN A 154 3.71 8.50 -11.95
C GLN A 154 4.83 9.56 -11.94
N SER A 155 4.68 10.62 -11.15
CA SER A 155 5.70 11.67 -11.05
C SER A 155 6.90 11.21 -10.23
N PRO A 156 8.09 11.81 -10.49
CA PRO A 156 9.30 11.51 -9.73
C PRO A 156 9.12 11.72 -8.21
N GLU A 157 8.39 12.78 -7.83
CA GLU A 157 8.15 13.14 -6.43
C GLU A 157 7.33 12.06 -5.70
N TYR A 158 6.25 11.57 -6.32
CA TYR A 158 5.43 10.51 -5.75
C TYR A 158 6.20 9.19 -5.68
N LEU A 159 6.91 8.85 -6.77
CA LEU A 159 7.71 7.62 -6.85
C LEU A 159 8.87 7.63 -5.84
N GLN A 160 9.52 8.78 -5.62
CA GLN A 160 10.57 8.90 -4.61
C GLN A 160 10.07 8.54 -3.20
N VAL A 161 8.90 9.05 -2.81
CA VAL A 161 8.30 8.75 -1.50
C VAL A 161 7.92 7.28 -1.41
N THR A 162 7.24 6.75 -2.42
CA THR A 162 6.79 5.35 -2.40
C THR A 162 7.94 4.35 -2.47
N ASN A 163 9.00 4.67 -3.21
CA ASN A 163 10.23 3.86 -3.23
C ASN A 163 10.93 3.89 -1.87
N ALA A 164 11.02 5.06 -1.22
CA ALA A 164 11.60 5.16 0.12
C ALA A 164 10.79 4.38 1.17
N LEU A 165 9.45 4.39 1.07
CA LEU A 165 8.57 3.56 1.88
C LEU A 165 8.84 2.06 1.69
N ASN A 166 9.05 1.63 0.44
CA ASN A 166 9.26 0.22 0.10
C ASN A 166 10.70 -0.25 0.38
N SER A 167 11.70 0.64 0.30
CA SER A 167 13.12 0.29 0.49
C SER A 167 13.53 0.03 1.94
N SER A 168 12.68 0.33 2.92
CA SER A 168 12.94 0.10 4.35
C SER A 168 13.05 -1.40 4.71
N ASN A 169 13.03 -2.31 3.72
CA ASN A 169 12.97 -3.76 3.91
C ASN A 169 14.16 -4.52 3.33
N THR A 170 15.27 -4.49 4.04
CA THR A 170 16.39 -5.41 3.77
C THR A 170 16.38 -6.67 4.66
N SER A 171 15.31 -6.91 5.43
CA SER A 171 15.26 -8.08 6.30
C SER A 171 14.94 -9.36 5.53
N ASN A 172 15.75 -10.41 5.74
CA ASN A 172 15.54 -11.78 5.30
C ASN A 172 14.24 -12.35 5.91
N HIS A 173 13.09 -12.01 5.35
CA HIS A 173 11.82 -12.59 5.77
C HIS A 173 11.67 -14.00 5.22
N ARG A 174 11.18 -14.92 6.04
CA ARG A 174 10.90 -16.32 5.66
C ARG A 174 9.41 -16.60 5.42
N SER A 175 8.57 -15.58 5.33
CA SER A 175 7.13 -15.71 5.14
C SER A 175 6.72 -16.36 3.82
N PHE A 176 7.67 -16.45 2.86
CA PHE A 176 7.51 -17.19 1.61
C PHE A 176 7.69 -18.70 1.77
N LEU A 177 8.36 -19.15 2.86
CA LEU A 177 8.50 -20.58 3.15
C LEU A 177 7.19 -21.10 3.74
N GLY A 178 6.55 -21.98 3.01
CA GLY A 178 5.45 -22.78 3.50
C GLY A 178 5.93 -24.06 4.18
N LYS A 179 4.99 -24.93 4.52
CA LYS A 179 5.28 -26.31 4.97
C LYS A 179 5.69 -27.21 3.81
N HIS A 180 5.08 -26.97 2.64
CA HIS A 180 5.23 -27.80 1.44
C HIS A 180 5.81 -27.03 0.26
N TYR A 181 5.53 -25.73 0.13
CA TYR A 181 5.94 -24.93 -1.01
C TYR A 181 6.76 -23.71 -0.61
N ASP A 182 7.80 -23.43 -1.37
CA ASP A 182 8.59 -22.21 -1.31
C ASP A 182 8.12 -21.26 -2.43
N LEU A 183 7.40 -20.20 -2.05
CA LEU A 183 6.88 -19.20 -3.01
C LEU A 183 7.99 -18.47 -3.76
N LYS A 184 9.19 -18.33 -3.16
CA LYS A 184 10.32 -17.66 -3.81
C LYS A 184 10.86 -18.49 -4.97
N ASN A 185 10.99 -19.80 -4.77
CA ASN A 185 11.42 -20.69 -5.83
C ASN A 185 10.38 -20.73 -6.96
N LEU A 186 9.09 -20.86 -6.63
CA LEU A 186 8.01 -20.83 -7.62
C LEU A 186 7.96 -19.48 -8.37
N PHE A 187 8.16 -18.36 -7.67
CA PHE A 187 8.24 -17.04 -8.31
C PHE A 187 9.38 -16.96 -9.30
N ASN A 188 10.59 -17.41 -8.92
CA ASN A 188 11.75 -17.36 -9.79
C ASN A 188 11.55 -18.20 -11.06
N GLU A 189 11.00 -19.40 -10.94
CA GLU A 189 10.65 -20.25 -12.09
C GLU A 189 9.68 -19.53 -13.03
N LEU A 190 8.57 -19.01 -12.51
CA LEU A 190 7.55 -18.31 -13.29
C LEU A 190 8.08 -17.01 -13.89
N ASN A 191 8.94 -16.29 -13.17
CA ASN A 191 9.57 -15.07 -13.65
C ASN A 191 10.47 -15.33 -14.86
N GLN A 192 11.26 -16.38 -14.79
CA GLN A 192 12.10 -16.80 -15.94
C GLN A 192 11.23 -17.25 -17.12
N GLU A 193 10.22 -18.07 -16.87
CA GLU A 193 9.40 -18.68 -17.92
C GLU A 193 8.51 -17.67 -18.65
N TYR A 194 7.87 -16.76 -17.93
CA TYR A 194 6.82 -15.87 -18.49
C TYR A 194 7.19 -14.40 -18.58
N PHE A 195 8.19 -13.95 -17.83
CA PHE A 195 8.56 -12.52 -17.73
C PHE A 195 10.03 -12.27 -18.08
N ALA A 196 10.75 -13.30 -18.59
CA ALA A 196 12.17 -13.21 -18.95
C ALA A 196 13.07 -12.71 -17.80
N GLY A 197 12.71 -13.03 -16.55
CA GLY A 197 13.45 -12.61 -15.35
C GLY A 197 13.33 -11.13 -15.00
N LYS A 198 12.44 -10.37 -15.68
CA LYS A 198 12.38 -8.91 -15.57
C LYS A 198 11.49 -8.38 -14.45
N LEU A 199 10.68 -9.23 -13.81
CA LEU A 199 9.89 -8.79 -12.67
C LEU A 199 10.79 -8.66 -11.44
N GLU A 200 10.72 -7.50 -10.79
CA GLU A 200 11.28 -7.31 -9.47
C GLU A 200 10.59 -8.24 -8.47
N GLN A 201 11.38 -8.92 -7.62
CA GLN A 201 10.81 -9.82 -6.63
C GLN A 201 9.99 -9.03 -5.60
N PRO A 202 8.66 -9.28 -5.52
CA PRO A 202 7.84 -8.67 -4.49
C PRO A 202 8.09 -9.35 -3.14
N ARG A 203 7.53 -8.79 -2.08
CA ARG A 203 7.40 -9.52 -0.83
C ARG A 203 6.42 -10.67 -1.03
N LEU A 204 6.90 -11.90 -0.87
CA LEU A 204 6.10 -13.11 -1.00
C LEU A 204 5.70 -13.64 0.37
N MET A 205 4.44 -14.02 0.54
CA MET A 205 3.99 -14.58 1.80
C MET A 205 2.79 -15.49 1.67
N TRP A 206 2.72 -16.46 2.58
CA TRP A 206 1.51 -17.21 2.84
C TRP A 206 0.58 -16.40 3.76
N SER A 207 -0.73 -16.45 3.54
CA SER A 207 -1.67 -15.75 4.41
C SER A 207 -1.62 -16.31 5.83
N ALA A 208 -1.81 -15.44 6.84
CA ALA A 208 -1.84 -15.86 8.25
C ALA A 208 -3.02 -16.79 8.57
N ARG A 209 -4.14 -16.62 7.86
CA ARG A 209 -5.36 -17.41 8.01
C ARG A 209 -5.84 -17.92 6.67
N SER A 210 -6.46 -19.11 6.64
CA SER A 210 -7.12 -19.63 5.45
C SER A 210 -8.37 -18.82 5.12
N SER A 211 -8.64 -18.61 3.82
CA SER A 211 -9.83 -17.94 3.32
C SER A 211 -10.51 -18.82 2.28
N LYS A 212 -11.84 -18.89 2.31
CA LYS A 212 -12.62 -19.56 1.28
C LYS A 212 -12.81 -18.71 0.01
N ARG A 213 -12.69 -17.38 0.12
CA ARG A 213 -13.05 -16.43 -0.96
C ARG A 213 -11.85 -15.97 -1.81
N ARG A 214 -10.64 -15.95 -1.25
CA ARG A 214 -9.46 -15.41 -1.92
C ARG A 214 -8.41 -16.49 -2.07
N LEU A 215 -7.94 -16.68 -3.30
CA LEU A 215 -6.86 -17.62 -3.61
C LEU A 215 -5.49 -16.97 -3.40
N GLY A 216 -5.35 -15.74 -3.88
CA GLY A 216 -4.19 -14.88 -3.72
C GLY A 216 -4.58 -13.40 -3.71
N THR A 217 -3.63 -12.52 -3.53
CA THR A 217 -3.77 -11.06 -3.68
C THR A 217 -2.41 -10.42 -3.95
N PHE A 218 -2.38 -9.46 -4.88
CA PHE A 218 -1.27 -8.52 -5.02
C PHE A 218 -1.65 -7.17 -4.40
N ASP A 219 -0.80 -6.67 -3.52
CA ASP A 219 -0.90 -5.32 -2.94
C ASP A 219 0.18 -4.44 -3.57
N PRO A 220 -0.18 -3.52 -4.47
CA PRO A 220 0.80 -2.67 -5.16
C PRO A 220 1.47 -1.66 -4.23
N GLN A 221 0.86 -1.29 -3.11
CA GLN A 221 1.42 -0.30 -2.19
C GLN A 221 2.59 -0.85 -1.37
N SER A 222 2.48 -2.10 -0.94
CA SER A 222 3.55 -2.78 -0.21
C SER A 222 4.36 -3.71 -1.10
N ASN A 223 4.15 -3.69 -2.43
CA ASN A 223 4.71 -4.65 -3.39
C ASN A 223 4.69 -6.08 -2.84
N THR A 224 3.52 -6.55 -2.41
CA THR A 224 3.36 -7.84 -1.71
C THR A 224 2.40 -8.75 -2.46
N ILE A 225 2.85 -9.97 -2.74
CA ILE A 225 1.98 -11.08 -3.18
C ILE A 225 1.72 -11.99 -1.97
N THR A 226 0.45 -12.20 -1.67
CA THR A 226 0.01 -13.11 -0.61
C THR A 226 -0.76 -14.26 -1.23
N ILE A 227 -0.32 -15.50 -1.01
CA ILE A 227 -1.02 -16.72 -1.42
C ILE A 227 -1.76 -17.31 -0.22
N ASN A 228 -2.94 -17.83 -0.45
CA ASN A 228 -3.76 -18.40 0.63
C ASN A 228 -3.11 -19.66 1.18
N ARG A 229 -2.84 -19.68 2.50
CA ARG A 229 -2.21 -20.79 3.23
C ARG A 229 -2.93 -22.13 3.06
N ARG A 230 -4.23 -22.14 2.72
CA ARG A 230 -4.96 -23.39 2.47
C ARG A 230 -4.34 -24.25 1.36
N PHE A 231 -3.49 -23.67 0.51
CA PHE A 231 -2.79 -24.36 -0.57
C PHE A 231 -1.38 -24.81 -0.20
N ASP A 232 -0.89 -24.46 0.99
CA ASP A 232 0.40 -24.92 1.50
C ASP A 232 0.26 -26.26 2.21
N ARG A 233 -0.04 -27.30 1.43
CA ARG A 233 -0.27 -28.66 1.90
C ARG A 233 0.10 -29.67 0.82
N GLU A 234 0.42 -30.90 1.22
CA GLU A 234 0.97 -31.95 0.36
C GLU A 234 0.02 -32.35 -0.77
N ASP A 235 -1.27 -32.40 -0.49
CA ASP A 235 -2.32 -32.79 -1.45
C ASP A 235 -2.76 -31.63 -2.39
N ALA A 236 -2.24 -30.42 -2.22
CA ALA A 236 -2.51 -29.33 -3.14
C ALA A 236 -1.60 -29.45 -4.37
N PRO A 237 -2.16 -29.53 -5.60
CA PRO A 237 -1.33 -29.62 -6.79
C PRO A 237 -0.43 -28.38 -6.96
N VAL A 238 0.87 -28.57 -7.20
CA VAL A 238 1.82 -27.46 -7.44
C VAL A 238 1.37 -26.58 -8.60
N LEU A 239 0.72 -27.17 -9.62
CA LEU A 239 0.14 -26.46 -10.75
C LEU A 239 -0.84 -25.37 -10.31
N LEU A 240 -1.68 -25.68 -9.32
CA LEU A 240 -2.64 -24.73 -8.76
C LEU A 240 -1.92 -23.58 -8.05
N VAL A 241 -0.92 -23.87 -7.23
CA VAL A 241 -0.14 -22.84 -6.52
C VAL A 241 0.60 -21.93 -7.50
N LYS A 242 1.23 -22.52 -8.54
CA LYS A 242 1.89 -21.79 -9.63
C LYS A 242 0.90 -20.88 -10.39
N TYR A 243 -0.27 -21.40 -10.72
CA TYR A 243 -1.28 -20.61 -11.45
C TYR A 243 -1.78 -19.41 -10.63
N ILE A 244 -2.08 -19.60 -9.34
CA ILE A 244 -2.49 -18.51 -8.46
C ILE A 244 -1.35 -17.48 -8.34
N LEU A 245 -0.11 -17.91 -8.14
CA LEU A 245 1.04 -17.02 -8.05
C LEU A 245 1.25 -16.25 -9.36
N TYR A 246 1.18 -16.93 -10.51
CA TYR A 246 1.27 -16.30 -11.83
C TYR A 246 0.19 -15.23 -12.05
N HIS A 247 -1.06 -15.50 -11.63
CA HIS A 247 -2.15 -14.54 -11.67
C HIS A 247 -1.82 -13.26 -10.90
N GLU A 248 -1.28 -13.38 -9.69
CA GLU A 248 -0.88 -12.23 -8.89
C GLU A 248 0.36 -11.51 -9.47
N MET A 249 1.28 -12.25 -10.10
CA MET A 249 2.41 -11.67 -10.85
C MET A 249 1.95 -10.86 -12.05
N LEU A 250 0.87 -11.27 -12.73
CA LEU A 250 0.26 -10.48 -13.81
C LEU A 250 -0.33 -9.16 -13.28
N HIS A 251 -0.89 -9.14 -12.07
CA HIS A 251 -1.32 -7.88 -11.44
C HIS A 251 -0.14 -6.95 -11.16
N GLN A 252 1.00 -7.49 -10.74
CA GLN A 252 2.24 -6.71 -10.57
C GLN A 252 2.73 -6.15 -11.91
N HIS A 253 2.76 -6.99 -12.94
CA HIS A 253 3.29 -6.64 -14.27
C HIS A 253 2.44 -5.63 -15.04
N LEU A 254 1.13 -5.84 -15.06
CA LEU A 254 0.20 -5.07 -15.89
C LEU A 254 -0.45 -3.91 -15.13
N GLY A 255 -0.41 -3.94 -13.80
CA GLY A 255 -1.09 -2.97 -12.95
C GLY A 255 -2.62 -3.04 -13.08
N ILE A 256 -3.28 -2.07 -12.47
CA ILE A 256 -4.73 -1.90 -12.52
C ILE A 256 -5.04 -0.75 -13.49
N LYS A 257 -5.70 -1.05 -14.60
CA LYS A 257 -6.21 0.00 -15.49
C LYS A 257 -7.50 0.57 -14.91
N GLU A 258 -7.63 1.86 -15.01
CA GLU A 258 -8.88 2.50 -14.67
C GLU A 258 -9.45 3.22 -15.90
N VAL A 259 -10.71 2.91 -16.21
CA VAL A 259 -11.46 3.51 -17.32
C VAL A 259 -12.74 4.09 -16.73
N ASN A 260 -12.98 5.39 -16.97
CA ASN A 260 -14.18 6.10 -16.50
C ASN A 260 -14.45 5.99 -14.99
N GLY A 261 -13.40 5.99 -14.16
CA GLY A 261 -13.54 5.89 -12.69
C GLY A 261 -13.75 4.48 -12.16
N ARG A 262 -13.76 3.46 -13.04
CA ARG A 262 -13.85 2.05 -12.65
C ARG A 262 -12.48 1.39 -12.79
N ARG A 263 -12.10 0.59 -11.80
CA ARG A 263 -10.86 -0.19 -11.81
C ARG A 263 -11.09 -1.51 -12.55
N TYR A 264 -10.26 -1.73 -13.56
CA TYR A 264 -10.24 -2.98 -14.34
C TYR A 264 -8.90 -3.67 -14.11
N ALA A 265 -8.90 -4.67 -13.26
CA ALA A 265 -7.72 -5.49 -13.00
C ALA A 265 -7.53 -6.54 -14.12
N HIS A 266 -8.62 -7.17 -14.56
CA HIS A 266 -8.62 -8.24 -15.57
C HIS A 266 -9.00 -7.70 -16.96
N THR A 267 -8.10 -6.92 -17.56
CA THR A 267 -8.26 -6.37 -18.91
C THR A 267 -8.09 -7.42 -20.01
N GLY A 268 -8.39 -7.08 -21.27
CA GLY A 268 -8.09 -7.97 -22.40
C GLY A 268 -6.61 -8.35 -22.50
N ALA A 269 -5.70 -7.41 -22.16
CA ALA A 269 -4.26 -7.70 -22.08
C ALA A 269 -3.94 -8.70 -20.95
N PHE A 270 -4.59 -8.55 -19.80
CA PHE A 270 -4.46 -9.49 -18.68
C PHE A 270 -4.90 -10.89 -19.09
N LYS A 271 -6.10 -11.04 -19.64
CA LYS A 271 -6.63 -12.33 -20.10
C LYS A 271 -5.73 -12.98 -21.16
N LYS A 272 -5.22 -12.17 -22.12
CA LYS A 272 -4.27 -12.67 -23.13
C LYS A 272 -2.97 -13.16 -22.51
N ALA A 273 -2.45 -12.50 -21.48
CA ALA A 273 -1.27 -12.93 -20.75
C ALA A 273 -1.56 -14.18 -19.91
N GLU A 274 -2.68 -14.21 -19.18
CA GLU A 274 -3.12 -15.35 -18.38
C GLU A 274 -3.28 -16.62 -19.22
N ASN A 275 -3.79 -16.50 -20.43
CA ASN A 275 -3.94 -17.61 -21.40
C ASN A 275 -2.59 -18.18 -21.92
N ARG A 276 -1.45 -17.56 -21.60
CA ARG A 276 -0.12 -18.11 -21.92
C ARG A 276 0.36 -19.10 -20.87
N PHE A 277 -0.33 -19.19 -19.73
CA PHE A 277 0.07 -20.13 -18.69
C PHE A 277 -0.04 -21.56 -19.20
N LYS A 278 1.04 -22.35 -19.06
CA LYS A 278 1.05 -23.76 -19.44
C LYS A 278 0.01 -24.52 -18.63
N ASP A 279 -0.76 -25.37 -19.30
CA ASP A 279 -1.84 -26.15 -18.68
C ASP A 279 -2.95 -25.30 -18.00
N GLN A 280 -3.20 -24.08 -18.54
CA GLN A 280 -4.19 -23.13 -17.99
C GLN A 280 -5.57 -23.79 -17.76
N LYS A 281 -6.07 -24.58 -18.74
CA LYS A 281 -7.39 -25.23 -18.62
C LYS A 281 -7.46 -26.15 -17.40
N MET A 282 -6.41 -26.97 -17.19
CA MET A 282 -6.31 -27.85 -16.03
C MET A 282 -6.24 -27.04 -14.72
N ALA A 283 -5.46 -25.95 -14.70
CA ALA A 283 -5.37 -25.08 -13.53
C ALA A 283 -6.72 -24.42 -13.21
N GLU A 284 -7.46 -23.97 -14.21
CA GLU A 284 -8.81 -23.40 -14.02
C GLU A 284 -9.82 -24.43 -13.50
N GLU A 285 -9.72 -25.68 -13.93
CA GLU A 285 -10.56 -26.78 -13.41
C GLU A 285 -10.23 -27.04 -11.94
N LEU A 286 -8.96 -27.04 -11.57
CA LEU A 286 -8.53 -27.11 -10.17
C LEU A 286 -9.08 -25.94 -9.35
N VAL A 287 -9.05 -24.73 -9.87
CA VAL A 287 -9.66 -23.55 -9.21
C VAL A 287 -11.17 -23.75 -9.03
N LYS A 288 -11.88 -24.21 -10.06
CA LYS A 288 -13.34 -24.48 -9.99
C LYS A 288 -13.68 -25.53 -8.95
N SER A 289 -12.86 -26.58 -8.81
CA SER A 289 -13.06 -27.66 -7.83
C SER A 289 -13.00 -27.17 -6.38
N ILE A 290 -12.27 -26.06 -6.12
CA ILE A 290 -12.13 -25.47 -4.80
C ILE A 290 -13.44 -24.83 -4.28
N TYR A 291 -14.30 -24.40 -5.19
CA TYR A 291 -15.55 -23.69 -4.86
C TYR A 291 -16.79 -24.63 -4.91
N ARG A 292 -16.59 -25.89 -5.25
CA ARG A 292 -17.62 -26.94 -5.15
C ARG A 292 -17.53 -27.62 -3.77
#